data_cd47780157331f29201fd193bc011b31
#
_entry.id   cd47780157331f29201fd193bc011b31
#
_cell.length_a   1.000
_cell.length_b   1.000
_cell.length_c   1.000
_cell.angle_alpha   90.00
_cell.angle_beta   90.00
_cell.angle_gamma   90.00
#
_symmetry.space_group_name_H-M   'P 1'
#
loop_
_entity.id
_entity.type
_entity.pdbx_description
1 polymer ?
#
loop_
_entity_poly.entity_id
_entity_poly.type
_entity_poly.pdbx_seq_one_letter_code
_entity_poly.pdbx_strand_id
1 'polypeptide(L)'
;TSDYKPLYDFSVNYGFFPIVDYILEHDENLLQSVADVINKVNIDKYRTESFLPTIQQHNAYECVLNDENSDISFVAPTSFGKSELIVRHIKKVNNLTLKAAIIVPTKSLLMQTYKYVKAQLADKKILLHDQMYTGEESYIAILTQERALRLLEKRNTNFDYLYIDEAHNLFEKDMRNRLLARLIRLSRVKNQKCEILYFSPLVETSDNLKVLGTSTISEYRIENNIKIPTYYLYQNKKASIYNRYFNKLYELPGQYPTPYRYILSNATDKNLLYITAPKKMEVVTIKFAQQLPDLVSPAIDKIISSIKRHVHNEFQMVSLIKKGVVYLHGKLPDYVKDYIEYKAATTLEIKY
;
A
#
# COMPACT_ATOMS: atom_id res chain seq x y z
N THR A 1 19.03 17.21 26.05
CA THR A 1 19.65 16.16 25.22
C THR A 1 18.80 14.91 25.35
N SER A 2 18.21 14.46 24.24
CA SER A 2 17.45 13.23 24.23
C SER A 2 18.45 12.06 24.26
N ASP A 3 18.37 11.22 25.30
CA ASP A 3 19.16 9.99 25.35
C ASP A 3 18.43 8.88 24.57
N TYR A 4 18.96 8.52 23.41
CA TYR A 4 18.39 7.48 22.55
C TYR A 4 18.93 6.07 22.86
N LYS A 5 19.90 5.91 23.78
CA LYS A 5 20.52 4.61 24.08
C LYS A 5 19.51 3.54 24.53
N PRO A 6 18.54 3.82 25.42
CA PRO A 6 17.55 2.82 25.80
C PRO A 6 16.69 2.34 24.63
N LEU A 7 16.31 3.27 23.70
CA LEU A 7 15.52 2.91 22.52
C LEU A 7 16.35 2.11 21.52
N TYR A 8 17.63 2.46 21.35
CA TYR A 8 18.58 1.70 20.54
C TYR A 8 18.71 0.27 21.05
N ASP A 9 19.01 0.08 22.35
CA ASP A 9 19.19 -1.24 22.96
C ASP A 9 17.90 -2.08 22.84
N PHE A 10 16.74 -1.48 23.09
CA PHE A 10 15.45 -2.12 22.88
C PHE A 10 15.29 -2.56 21.43
N SER A 11 15.56 -1.67 20.48
CA SER A 11 15.36 -1.95 19.05
C SER A 11 16.29 -3.04 18.53
N VAL A 12 17.54 -3.10 19.00
CA VAL A 12 18.49 -4.18 18.71
C VAL A 12 17.95 -5.51 19.24
N ASN A 13 17.56 -5.54 20.52
CA ASN A 13 17.14 -6.78 21.19
C ASN A 13 15.84 -7.37 20.61
N TYR A 14 14.92 -6.53 20.13
CA TYR A 14 13.64 -6.96 19.56
C TYR A 14 13.62 -6.99 18.03
N GLY A 15 14.76 -6.71 17.38
CA GLY A 15 14.88 -6.80 15.93
C GLY A 15 14.16 -5.69 15.14
N PHE A 16 13.98 -4.51 15.76
CA PHE A 16 13.45 -3.33 15.08
C PHE A 16 14.57 -2.58 14.34
N PHE A 17 15.25 -3.27 13.44
CA PHE A 17 16.45 -2.78 12.76
C PHE A 17 16.27 -1.45 12.01
N PRO A 18 15.11 -1.14 11.38
CA PRO A 18 14.91 0.19 10.78
C PRO A 18 14.96 1.34 11.80
N ILE A 19 14.57 1.08 13.07
CA ILE A 19 14.66 2.08 14.15
C ILE A 19 16.11 2.25 14.56
N VAL A 20 16.88 1.16 14.64
CA VAL A 20 18.33 1.21 14.92
C VAL A 20 19.05 2.06 13.88
N ASP A 21 18.77 1.82 12.60
CA ASP A 21 19.36 2.55 11.48
C ASP A 21 19.04 4.04 11.57
N TYR A 22 17.76 4.38 11.76
CA TYR A 22 17.31 5.76 11.92
C TYR A 22 17.98 6.48 13.11
N ILE A 23 18.13 5.81 14.24
CA ILE A 23 18.80 6.39 15.42
C ILE A 23 20.27 6.66 15.10
N LEU A 24 20.97 5.71 14.46
CA LEU A 24 22.40 5.84 14.14
C LEU A 24 22.67 6.93 13.09
N GLU A 25 21.72 7.18 12.16
CA GLU A 25 21.81 8.29 11.20
C GLU A 25 21.74 9.67 11.90
N HIS A 26 21.11 9.76 13.08
CA HIS A 26 20.91 11.00 13.81
C HIS A 26 21.87 11.18 15.00
N ASP A 27 22.47 10.10 15.50
CA ASP A 27 23.42 10.10 16.61
C ASP A 27 24.43 8.95 16.51
N GLU A 28 25.50 9.18 15.76
CA GLU A 28 26.59 8.21 15.58
C GLU A 28 27.36 7.93 16.88
N ASN A 29 27.31 8.83 17.87
CA ASN A 29 28.01 8.68 19.14
C ASN A 29 27.40 7.60 20.05
N LEU A 30 26.28 7.01 19.66
CA LEU A 30 25.66 5.89 20.40
C LEU A 30 26.44 4.57 20.32
N LEU A 31 27.34 4.43 19.34
CA LEU A 31 28.22 3.26 19.21
C LEU A 31 29.39 3.37 20.20
N GLN A 32 29.15 3.17 21.51
CA GLN A 32 30.13 3.35 22.57
C GLN A 32 30.90 2.08 22.90
N SER A 33 30.40 0.91 22.52
CA SER A 33 31.01 -0.37 22.87
C SER A 33 31.32 -1.21 21.63
N VAL A 34 32.24 -2.16 21.77
CA VAL A 34 32.55 -3.16 20.75
C VAL A 34 31.29 -3.98 20.43
N ALA A 35 30.44 -4.23 21.42
CA ALA A 35 29.17 -4.92 21.20
C ALA A 35 28.23 -4.14 20.28
N ASP A 36 28.14 -2.81 20.39
CA ASP A 36 27.34 -1.96 19.52
C ASP A 36 27.82 -2.04 18.07
N VAL A 37 29.14 -2.04 17.86
CA VAL A 37 29.74 -2.18 16.51
C VAL A 37 29.44 -3.55 15.91
N ILE A 38 29.56 -4.62 16.70
CA ILE A 38 29.23 -5.98 16.27
C ILE A 38 27.75 -6.08 15.92
N ASN A 39 26.87 -5.50 16.74
CA ASN A 39 25.43 -5.47 16.48
C ASN A 39 25.12 -4.75 15.16
N LYS A 40 25.72 -3.59 14.90
CA LYS A 40 25.56 -2.87 13.62
C LYS A 40 25.97 -3.74 12.43
N VAL A 41 27.14 -4.37 12.48
CA VAL A 41 27.63 -5.24 11.40
C VAL A 41 26.67 -6.42 11.19
N ASN A 42 26.14 -7.01 12.26
CA ASN A 42 25.17 -8.11 12.15
C ASN A 42 23.82 -7.65 11.58
N ILE A 43 23.33 -6.48 11.97
CA ILE A 43 22.09 -5.88 11.45
C ILE A 43 22.23 -5.56 9.96
N ASP A 44 23.38 -5.03 9.54
CA ASP A 44 23.62 -4.71 8.12
C ASP A 44 23.58 -5.93 7.19
N LYS A 45 23.77 -7.15 7.70
CA LYS A 45 23.59 -8.38 6.90
C LYS A 45 22.15 -8.61 6.45
N TYR A 46 21.18 -8.03 7.16
CA TYR A 46 19.75 -8.08 6.79
C TYR A 46 19.38 -7.00 5.77
N ARG A 47 20.26 -6.02 5.53
CA ARG A 47 20.00 -4.92 4.59
C ARG A 47 19.84 -5.44 3.17
N THR A 48 18.80 -4.94 2.52
CA THR A 48 18.54 -5.19 1.12
C THR A 48 18.89 -3.95 0.30
N GLU A 49 18.80 -4.05 -1.03
CA GLU A 49 19.00 -2.89 -1.91
C GLU A 49 18.01 -1.76 -1.68
N SER A 50 16.80 -2.07 -1.17
CA SER A 50 15.70 -1.12 -1.04
C SER A 50 15.45 -0.63 0.38
N PHE A 51 15.70 -1.47 1.40
CA PHE A 51 15.46 -1.13 2.81
C PHE A 51 16.09 -2.15 3.76
N LEU A 52 16.11 -1.80 5.05
CA LEU A 52 16.47 -2.70 6.14
C LEU A 52 15.18 -3.27 6.77
N PRO A 53 14.89 -4.59 6.67
CA PRO A 53 13.70 -5.18 7.26
C PRO A 53 13.84 -5.33 8.79
N THR A 54 12.70 -5.43 9.48
CA THR A 54 12.69 -5.97 10.85
C THR A 54 13.04 -7.46 10.82
N ILE A 55 13.51 -8.01 11.95
CA ILE A 55 13.79 -9.46 12.05
C ILE A 55 12.53 -10.30 11.73
N GLN A 56 11.37 -9.81 12.12
CA GLN A 56 10.10 -10.48 11.86
C GLN A 56 9.75 -10.48 10.36
N GLN A 57 9.97 -9.36 9.66
CA GLN A 57 9.79 -9.30 8.21
C GLN A 57 10.75 -10.25 7.50
N HIS A 58 12.03 -10.22 7.89
CA HIS A 58 13.05 -11.11 7.31
C HIS A 58 12.65 -12.57 7.45
N ASN A 59 12.34 -13.01 8.68
CA ASN A 59 11.96 -14.40 8.95
C ASN A 59 10.70 -14.82 8.18
N ALA A 60 9.69 -13.95 8.13
CA ALA A 60 8.46 -14.21 7.37
C ALA A 60 8.72 -14.36 5.86
N TYR A 61 9.61 -13.54 5.31
CA TYR A 61 9.98 -13.63 3.90
C TYR A 61 10.76 -14.91 3.62
N GLU A 62 11.72 -15.28 4.46
CA GLU A 62 12.48 -16.52 4.30
C GLU A 62 11.57 -17.75 4.38
N CYS A 63 10.59 -17.77 5.30
CA CYS A 63 9.61 -18.84 5.38
C CYS A 63 8.82 -19.00 4.06
N VAL A 64 8.28 -17.89 3.52
CA VAL A 64 7.52 -17.90 2.26
C VAL A 64 8.41 -18.27 1.08
N LEU A 65 9.61 -17.69 1.02
CA LEU A 65 10.54 -17.96 -0.09
C LEU A 65 11.00 -19.40 -0.12
N ASN A 66 11.13 -20.07 1.02
CA ASN A 66 11.59 -21.46 1.11
C ASN A 66 10.46 -22.49 1.13
N ASP A 67 9.20 -22.09 1.00
CA ASP A 67 8.07 -23.00 0.86
C ASP A 67 8.03 -23.59 -0.56
N GLU A 68 7.95 -24.90 -0.64
CA GLU A 68 7.85 -25.65 -1.90
C GLU A 68 6.39 -26.05 -2.23
N ASN A 69 5.43 -25.56 -1.44
CA ASN A 69 4.02 -25.85 -1.69
C ASN A 69 3.49 -25.00 -2.87
N SER A 70 2.51 -25.55 -3.57
CA SER A 70 1.98 -24.96 -4.78
C SER A 70 1.13 -23.68 -4.57
N ASP A 71 0.52 -23.53 -3.36
CA ASP A 71 -0.28 -22.36 -3.03
C ASP A 71 0.13 -21.81 -1.66
N ILE A 72 0.31 -20.50 -1.59
CA ILE A 72 0.74 -19.79 -0.38
C ILE A 72 -0.25 -18.68 -0.04
N SER A 73 -0.61 -18.55 1.22
CA SER A 73 -1.37 -17.42 1.75
C SER A 73 -0.51 -16.63 2.73
N PHE A 74 -0.21 -15.39 2.39
CA PHE A 74 0.51 -14.46 3.24
C PHE A 74 -0.45 -13.43 3.81
N VAL A 75 -0.83 -13.62 5.07
CA VAL A 75 -1.72 -12.72 5.81
C VAL A 75 -0.89 -11.80 6.68
N ALA A 76 -0.80 -10.53 6.30
CA ALA A 76 0.00 -9.55 7.00
C ALA A 76 -0.66 -8.15 6.96
N PRO A 77 -0.53 -7.33 8.01
CA PRO A 77 -1.07 -5.99 8.04
C PRO A 77 -0.65 -5.13 6.85
N THR A 78 -1.39 -4.07 6.58
CA THR A 78 -0.97 -3.05 5.61
C THR A 78 0.39 -2.49 6.00
N SER A 79 1.22 -2.15 5.03
CA SER A 79 2.61 -1.66 5.22
C SER A 79 3.62 -2.69 5.75
N PHE A 80 3.27 -3.98 5.86
CA PHE A 80 4.23 -5.02 6.25
C PHE A 80 5.26 -5.33 5.14
N GLY A 81 5.04 -4.89 3.92
CA GLY A 81 5.96 -5.10 2.80
C GLY A 81 5.54 -6.25 1.87
N LYS A 82 4.23 -6.51 1.72
CA LYS A 82 3.70 -7.52 0.79
C LYS A 82 4.26 -7.38 -0.63
N SER A 83 4.33 -6.16 -1.15
CA SER A 83 4.87 -5.88 -2.50
C SER A 83 6.36 -6.22 -2.62
N GLU A 84 7.14 -6.01 -1.56
CA GLU A 84 8.56 -6.42 -1.53
C GLU A 84 8.69 -7.95 -1.58
N LEU A 85 7.86 -8.67 -0.83
CA LEU A 85 7.87 -10.13 -0.86
C LEU A 85 7.55 -10.68 -2.26
N ILE A 86 6.60 -10.07 -2.98
CA ILE A 86 6.31 -10.43 -4.38
C ILE A 86 7.55 -10.27 -5.26
N VAL A 87 8.23 -9.13 -5.17
CA VAL A 87 9.44 -8.87 -5.97
C VAL A 87 10.57 -9.84 -5.63
N ARG A 88 10.79 -10.13 -4.35
CA ARG A 88 11.80 -11.11 -3.91
C ARG A 88 11.49 -12.51 -4.41
N HIS A 89 10.23 -12.92 -4.34
CA HIS A 89 9.82 -14.22 -4.86
C HIS A 89 10.04 -14.29 -6.38
N ILE A 90 9.68 -13.25 -7.13
CA ILE A 90 9.96 -13.17 -8.58
C ILE A 90 11.46 -13.23 -8.85
N LYS A 91 12.31 -12.52 -8.07
CA LYS A 91 13.78 -12.61 -8.20
C LYS A 91 14.30 -14.02 -7.96
N LYS A 92 13.75 -14.74 -6.97
CA LYS A 92 14.13 -16.13 -6.63
C LYS A 92 13.76 -17.13 -7.73
N VAL A 93 12.53 -17.06 -8.24
CA VAL A 93 12.02 -17.98 -9.26
C VAL A 93 12.37 -17.58 -10.70
N ASN A 94 13.16 -16.52 -10.85
CA ASN A 94 13.47 -15.95 -12.13
C ASN A 94 14.23 -16.93 -13.05
N ASN A 95 13.65 -17.18 -14.22
CA ASN A 95 14.24 -17.95 -15.30
C ASN A 95 13.95 -17.30 -16.66
N LEU A 96 14.49 -17.88 -17.74
CA LEU A 96 14.38 -17.32 -19.10
C LEU A 96 12.95 -17.33 -19.65
N THR A 97 12.08 -18.19 -19.15
CA THR A 97 10.70 -18.41 -19.64
C THR A 97 9.64 -18.03 -18.61
N LEU A 98 9.99 -17.31 -17.55
CA LEU A 98 9.09 -16.92 -16.47
C LEU A 98 7.87 -16.14 -16.97
N LYS A 99 6.69 -16.61 -16.67
CA LYS A 99 5.41 -15.95 -16.92
C LYS A 99 4.69 -15.71 -15.60
N ALA A 100 4.83 -14.51 -15.06
CA ALA A 100 4.24 -14.14 -13.79
C ALA A 100 3.12 -13.12 -13.98
N ALA A 101 2.07 -13.19 -13.16
CA ALA A 101 1.02 -12.20 -13.12
C ALA A 101 0.79 -11.68 -11.70
N ILE A 102 0.78 -10.36 -11.55
CA ILE A 102 0.42 -9.66 -10.31
C ILE A 102 -0.96 -9.03 -10.52
N ILE A 103 -1.94 -9.53 -9.78
CA ILE A 103 -3.33 -9.08 -9.88
C ILE A 103 -3.61 -8.07 -8.80
N VAL A 104 -4.02 -6.88 -9.23
CA VAL A 104 -4.35 -5.76 -8.35
C VAL A 104 -5.81 -5.33 -8.55
N PRO A 105 -6.52 -4.92 -7.48
CA PRO A 105 -7.97 -4.65 -7.58
C PRO A 105 -8.31 -3.36 -8.32
N THR A 106 -7.38 -2.39 -8.42
CA THR A 106 -7.68 -1.08 -9.00
C THR A 106 -6.59 -0.59 -9.94
N LYS A 107 -6.95 0.30 -10.87
CA LYS A 107 -5.98 0.93 -11.79
C LYS A 107 -4.95 1.80 -11.06
N SER A 108 -5.33 2.43 -9.95
CA SER A 108 -4.41 3.23 -9.14
C SER A 108 -3.31 2.35 -8.55
N LEU A 109 -3.69 1.23 -7.93
CA LEU A 109 -2.73 0.25 -7.40
C LEU A 109 -1.86 -0.35 -8.52
N LEU A 110 -2.43 -0.54 -9.73
CA LEU A 110 -1.67 -1.04 -10.87
C LEU A 110 -0.48 -0.13 -11.18
N MET A 111 -0.68 1.18 -11.26
CA MET A 111 0.41 2.12 -11.56
C MET A 111 1.43 2.20 -10.42
N GLN A 112 0.98 2.14 -9.16
CA GLN A 112 1.86 2.11 -8.00
C GLN A 112 2.73 0.83 -8.01
N THR A 113 2.11 -0.33 -8.19
CA THR A 113 2.80 -1.62 -8.29
C THR A 113 3.78 -1.64 -9.47
N TYR A 114 3.37 -1.08 -10.62
CA TYR A 114 4.24 -0.98 -11.78
C TYR A 114 5.52 -0.18 -11.49
N LYS A 115 5.37 1.03 -10.93
CA LYS A 115 6.54 1.88 -10.60
C LYS A 115 7.50 1.13 -9.69
N TYR A 116 6.96 0.44 -8.68
CA TYR A 116 7.75 -0.33 -7.74
C TYR A 116 8.45 -1.52 -8.38
N VAL A 117 7.72 -2.37 -9.11
CA VAL A 117 8.28 -3.56 -9.79
C VAL A 117 9.30 -3.14 -10.85
N LYS A 118 9.03 -2.08 -11.63
CA LYS A 118 9.94 -1.59 -12.68
C LYS A 118 11.26 -1.07 -12.12
N ALA A 119 11.23 -0.44 -10.94
CA ALA A 119 12.44 0.01 -10.26
C ALA A 119 13.33 -1.15 -9.82
N GLN A 120 12.73 -2.30 -9.46
CA GLN A 120 13.42 -3.47 -8.92
C GLN A 120 13.78 -4.54 -9.97
N LEU A 121 13.06 -4.56 -11.10
CA LEU A 121 13.17 -5.55 -12.18
C LEU A 121 13.21 -4.82 -13.54
N ALA A 122 14.18 -3.92 -13.70
CA ALA A 122 14.28 -3.02 -14.86
C ALA A 122 14.48 -3.76 -16.20
N ASP A 123 15.12 -4.94 -16.16
CA ASP A 123 15.45 -5.80 -17.29
C ASP A 123 14.25 -6.63 -17.80
N LYS A 124 13.18 -6.73 -17.01
CA LYS A 124 12.03 -7.56 -17.35
C LYS A 124 11.00 -6.85 -18.20
N LYS A 125 10.39 -7.61 -19.13
CA LYS A 125 9.23 -7.16 -19.89
C LYS A 125 8.01 -7.11 -18.97
N ILE A 126 7.45 -5.92 -18.77
CA ILE A 126 6.27 -5.71 -17.94
C ILE A 126 5.07 -5.37 -18.84
N LEU A 127 3.97 -6.10 -18.65
CA LEU A 127 2.71 -5.89 -19.35
C LEU A 127 1.70 -5.22 -18.41
N LEU A 128 1.18 -4.05 -18.78
CA LEU A 128 0.14 -3.31 -18.03
C LEU A 128 -1.25 -3.44 -18.66
N HIS A 129 -1.31 -4.03 -19.82
CA HIS A 129 -2.53 -4.26 -20.58
C HIS A 129 -2.42 -5.56 -21.38
N ASP A 130 -3.51 -6.29 -21.49
CA ASP A 130 -3.58 -7.53 -22.26
C ASP A 130 -3.19 -7.35 -23.75
N GLN A 131 -3.43 -6.17 -24.32
CA GLN A 131 -3.03 -5.84 -25.68
C GLN A 131 -1.51 -5.65 -25.89
N MET A 132 -0.75 -5.44 -24.81
CA MET A 132 0.71 -5.32 -24.89
C MET A 132 1.41 -6.67 -25.15
N TYR A 133 0.69 -7.77 -25.00
CA TYR A 133 1.23 -9.11 -25.28
C TYR A 133 1.30 -9.36 -26.79
N THR A 134 2.50 -9.61 -27.29
CA THR A 134 2.81 -9.87 -28.69
C THR A 134 3.44 -11.24 -28.93
N GLY A 135 3.46 -12.11 -27.91
CA GLY A 135 4.01 -13.46 -28.01
C GLY A 135 5.27 -13.69 -27.17
N GLU A 136 5.49 -12.87 -26.16
CA GLU A 136 6.66 -12.95 -25.28
C GLU A 136 6.73 -14.30 -24.57
N GLU A 137 7.93 -14.90 -24.54
CA GLU A 137 8.20 -16.16 -23.83
C GLU A 137 8.34 -15.94 -22.32
N SER A 138 8.79 -14.74 -21.91
CA SER A 138 8.96 -14.35 -20.50
C SER A 138 8.37 -12.96 -20.28
N TYR A 139 7.53 -12.80 -19.24
CA TYR A 139 6.93 -11.51 -18.88
C TYR A 139 6.41 -11.48 -17.45
N ILE A 140 6.30 -10.26 -16.93
CA ILE A 140 5.57 -9.96 -15.69
C ILE A 140 4.34 -9.12 -16.06
N ALA A 141 3.15 -9.66 -15.87
CA ALA A 141 1.90 -8.96 -16.15
C ALA A 141 1.35 -8.33 -14.88
N ILE A 142 1.23 -7.00 -14.80
CA ILE A 142 0.60 -6.29 -13.69
C ILE A 142 -0.77 -5.82 -14.18
N LEU A 143 -1.82 -6.49 -13.76
CA LEU A 143 -3.14 -6.37 -14.37
C LEU A 143 -4.27 -6.36 -13.33
N THR A 144 -5.42 -5.81 -13.72
CA THR A 144 -6.68 -6.13 -13.02
C THR A 144 -7.18 -7.51 -13.46
N GLN A 145 -8.06 -8.13 -12.66
CA GLN A 145 -8.59 -9.46 -12.97
C GLN A 145 -9.26 -9.53 -14.36
N GLU A 146 -9.92 -8.44 -14.81
CA GLU A 146 -10.57 -8.39 -16.12
C GLU A 146 -9.54 -8.45 -17.26
N ARG A 147 -8.44 -7.70 -17.12
CA ARG A 147 -7.36 -7.69 -18.12
C ARG A 147 -6.58 -9.01 -18.12
N ALA A 148 -6.36 -9.59 -16.96
CA ALA A 148 -5.70 -10.89 -16.84
C ALA A 148 -6.52 -12.01 -17.49
N LEU A 149 -7.85 -12.01 -17.32
CA LEU A 149 -8.72 -12.95 -18.01
C LEU A 149 -8.63 -12.79 -19.54
N ARG A 150 -8.69 -11.56 -20.06
CA ARG A 150 -8.52 -11.32 -21.52
C ARG A 150 -7.15 -11.74 -22.03
N LEU A 151 -6.10 -11.58 -21.21
CA LEU A 151 -4.77 -12.08 -21.57
C LEU A 151 -4.78 -13.60 -21.69
N LEU A 152 -5.37 -14.31 -20.72
CA LEU A 152 -5.46 -15.78 -20.76
C LEU A 152 -6.38 -16.33 -21.87
N GLU A 153 -7.27 -15.52 -22.45
CA GLU A 153 -8.08 -15.93 -23.62
C GLU A 153 -7.24 -15.98 -24.90
N LYS A 154 -6.07 -15.34 -24.93
CA LYS A 154 -5.17 -15.42 -26.10
C LYS A 154 -4.49 -16.80 -26.20
N ARG A 155 -4.05 -17.13 -27.41
CA ARG A 155 -3.32 -18.37 -27.66
C ARG A 155 -1.93 -18.31 -27.00
N ASN A 156 -1.48 -19.45 -26.49
CA ASN A 156 -0.14 -19.66 -25.90
C ASN A 156 0.15 -18.77 -24.68
N THR A 157 -0.88 -18.28 -23.99
CA THR A 157 -0.74 -17.54 -22.72
C THR A 157 -1.06 -18.44 -21.55
N ASN A 158 -0.22 -18.40 -20.56
CA ASN A 158 -0.38 -19.05 -19.26
C ASN A 158 0.41 -18.27 -18.20
N PHE A 159 0.24 -18.59 -16.94
CA PHE A 159 1.07 -18.09 -15.85
C PHE A 159 1.74 -19.28 -15.14
N ASP A 160 3.01 -19.10 -14.77
CA ASP A 160 3.73 -19.98 -13.87
C ASP A 160 3.46 -19.58 -12.42
N TYR A 161 3.37 -18.28 -12.18
CA TYR A 161 3.06 -17.68 -10.87
C TYR A 161 1.95 -16.66 -10.98
N LEU A 162 0.97 -16.76 -10.07
CA LEU A 162 -0.15 -15.85 -9.96
C LEU A 162 -0.15 -15.21 -8.55
N TYR A 163 0.27 -13.96 -8.46
CA TYR A 163 0.24 -13.17 -7.23
C TYR A 163 -1.07 -12.39 -7.16
N ILE A 164 -1.85 -12.60 -6.11
CA ILE A 164 -3.14 -11.93 -5.92
C ILE A 164 -3.02 -10.96 -4.75
N ASP A 165 -2.92 -9.67 -5.05
CA ASP A 165 -2.95 -8.62 -4.03
C ASP A 165 -4.38 -8.34 -3.60
N GLU A 166 -4.57 -8.04 -2.31
CA GLU A 166 -5.87 -7.85 -1.66
C GLU A 166 -6.81 -9.07 -1.88
N ALA A 167 -6.30 -10.28 -1.64
CA ALA A 167 -7.00 -11.53 -1.90
C ALA A 167 -8.33 -11.67 -1.12
N HIS A 168 -8.55 -10.90 -0.03
CA HIS A 168 -9.82 -10.85 0.67
C HIS A 168 -10.99 -10.38 -0.20
N ASN A 169 -10.73 -9.72 -1.34
CA ASN A 169 -11.76 -9.40 -2.32
C ASN A 169 -12.46 -10.66 -2.88
N LEU A 170 -11.92 -11.87 -2.68
CA LEU A 170 -12.61 -13.13 -2.99
C LEU A 170 -13.88 -13.34 -2.15
N PHE A 171 -14.02 -12.65 -1.01
CA PHE A 171 -15.20 -12.78 -0.12
C PHE A 171 -16.28 -11.75 -0.40
N GLU A 172 -16.00 -10.72 -1.18
CA GLU A 172 -17.00 -9.71 -1.52
C GLU A 172 -18.07 -10.32 -2.43
N LYS A 173 -19.34 -9.97 -2.19
CA LYS A 173 -20.49 -10.47 -2.97
C LYS A 173 -20.73 -9.63 -4.22
N ASP A 174 -19.68 -9.40 -5.01
CA ASP A 174 -19.77 -8.61 -6.22
C ASP A 174 -19.34 -9.39 -7.48
N MET A 175 -19.48 -8.76 -8.66
CA MET A 175 -19.07 -9.34 -9.93
C MET A 175 -17.55 -9.55 -10.02
N ARG A 176 -16.76 -8.74 -9.33
CA ARG A 176 -15.29 -8.81 -9.37
C ARG A 176 -14.77 -10.05 -8.68
N ASN A 177 -15.38 -10.45 -7.57
CA ASN A 177 -15.08 -11.70 -6.91
C ASN A 177 -15.21 -12.91 -7.87
N ARG A 178 -16.33 -12.98 -8.60
CA ARG A 178 -16.56 -14.07 -9.58
C ARG A 178 -15.50 -14.08 -10.69
N LEU A 179 -15.05 -12.90 -11.13
CA LEU A 179 -14.00 -12.78 -12.15
C LEU A 179 -12.65 -13.25 -11.58
N LEU A 180 -12.32 -12.92 -10.33
CA LEU A 180 -11.09 -13.37 -9.69
C LEU A 180 -11.08 -14.89 -9.50
N ALA A 181 -12.18 -15.48 -9.03
CA ALA A 181 -12.32 -16.93 -8.92
C ALA A 181 -12.23 -17.62 -10.29
N ARG A 182 -12.82 -17.04 -11.34
CA ARG A 182 -12.68 -17.53 -12.71
C ARG A 182 -11.23 -17.46 -13.21
N LEU A 183 -10.52 -16.37 -12.91
CA LEU A 183 -9.11 -16.20 -13.26
C LEU A 183 -8.25 -17.31 -12.64
N ILE A 184 -8.42 -17.60 -11.35
CA ILE A 184 -7.71 -18.65 -10.64
C ILE A 184 -7.94 -20.01 -11.32
N ARG A 185 -9.19 -20.37 -11.59
CA ARG A 185 -9.54 -21.62 -12.28
C ARG A 185 -8.92 -21.71 -13.67
N LEU A 186 -9.02 -20.63 -14.44
CA LEU A 186 -8.49 -20.58 -15.81
C LEU A 186 -6.96 -20.68 -15.83
N SER A 187 -6.27 -20.06 -14.87
CA SER A 187 -4.81 -20.16 -14.72
C SER A 187 -4.38 -21.62 -14.52
N ARG A 188 -5.07 -22.36 -13.66
CA ARG A 188 -4.82 -23.80 -13.44
C ARG A 188 -5.17 -24.67 -14.64
N VAL A 189 -6.23 -24.33 -15.38
CA VAL A 189 -6.58 -25.05 -16.64
C VAL A 189 -5.50 -24.86 -17.70
N LYS A 190 -4.95 -23.65 -17.79
CA LYS A 190 -3.89 -23.32 -18.77
C LYS A 190 -2.51 -23.87 -18.37
N ASN A 191 -2.22 -23.90 -17.08
CA ASN A 191 -1.00 -24.44 -16.50
C ASN A 191 -1.32 -25.11 -15.15
N GLN A 192 -1.38 -26.42 -15.11
CA GLN A 192 -1.67 -27.18 -13.88
C GLN A 192 -0.62 -26.95 -12.78
N LYS A 193 0.60 -26.55 -13.15
CA LYS A 193 1.69 -26.22 -12.22
C LYS A 193 1.73 -24.74 -11.83
N CYS A 194 0.73 -23.94 -12.24
CA CYS A 194 0.68 -22.53 -11.85
C CYS A 194 0.60 -22.40 -10.34
N GLU A 195 1.56 -21.76 -9.71
CA GLU A 195 1.56 -21.51 -8.27
C GLU A 195 0.82 -20.21 -7.97
N ILE A 196 0.01 -20.18 -6.90
CA ILE A 196 -0.81 -19.04 -6.54
C ILE A 196 -0.41 -18.55 -5.15
N LEU A 197 -0.03 -17.26 -5.10
CA LEU A 197 0.32 -16.59 -3.86
C LEU A 197 -0.73 -15.53 -3.55
N TYR A 198 -1.43 -15.72 -2.43
CA TYR A 198 -2.49 -14.84 -1.94
C TYR A 198 -1.93 -13.87 -0.91
N PHE A 199 -2.11 -12.57 -1.12
CA PHE A 199 -1.71 -11.52 -0.19
C PHE A 199 -2.93 -10.79 0.35
N SER A 200 -3.08 -10.76 1.66
CA SER A 200 -4.24 -10.11 2.30
C SER A 200 -3.85 -9.48 3.65
N PRO A 201 -4.46 -8.35 4.04
CA PRO A 201 -4.32 -7.82 5.39
C PRO A 201 -5.17 -8.57 6.42
N LEU A 202 -6.29 -9.16 6.00
CA LEU A 202 -7.31 -9.76 6.86
C LEU A 202 -7.94 -10.96 6.17
N VAL A 203 -7.68 -12.14 6.69
CA VAL A 203 -8.39 -13.39 6.35
C VAL A 203 -8.49 -14.19 7.63
N GLU A 204 -9.66 -14.69 7.98
CA GLU A 204 -9.85 -15.49 9.20
C GLU A 204 -9.10 -16.81 9.09
N THR A 205 -9.30 -17.52 7.99
CA THR A 205 -8.57 -18.74 7.64
C THR A 205 -8.24 -18.75 6.16
N SER A 206 -7.06 -19.26 5.78
CA SER A 206 -6.66 -19.36 4.37
C SER A 206 -7.45 -20.40 3.59
N ASP A 207 -8.11 -21.32 4.26
CA ASP A 207 -9.03 -22.27 3.62
C ASP A 207 -10.18 -21.57 2.89
N ASN A 208 -10.58 -20.40 3.35
CA ASN A 208 -11.59 -19.60 2.68
C ASN A 208 -11.13 -19.07 1.30
N LEU A 209 -9.82 -19.01 1.03
CA LEU A 209 -9.26 -18.61 -0.26
C LEU A 209 -9.28 -19.72 -1.31
N LYS A 210 -9.57 -20.95 -0.92
CA LYS A 210 -9.62 -22.10 -1.83
C LYS A 210 -10.73 -21.95 -2.86
N VAL A 211 -10.35 -21.70 -4.09
CA VAL A 211 -11.26 -21.67 -5.25
C VAL A 211 -11.42 -23.06 -5.86
N LEU A 212 -10.42 -23.91 -5.70
CA LEU A 212 -10.38 -25.32 -6.11
C LEU A 212 -10.32 -26.19 -4.86
N GLY A 213 -11.26 -27.12 -4.70
CA GLY A 213 -11.40 -27.92 -3.47
C GLY A 213 -10.25 -28.88 -3.16
N THR A 214 -9.30 -29.05 -4.09
CA THR A 214 -8.16 -29.97 -3.96
C THR A 214 -6.84 -29.26 -3.66
N SER A 215 -6.79 -27.93 -3.66
CA SER A 215 -5.54 -27.20 -3.37
C SER A 215 -5.25 -27.18 -1.87
N THR A 216 -4.01 -27.48 -1.50
CA THR A 216 -3.45 -27.17 -0.18
C THR A 216 -2.88 -25.77 -0.21
N ILE A 217 -3.13 -24.98 0.82
CA ILE A 217 -2.58 -23.63 0.97
C ILE A 217 -1.76 -23.60 2.24
N SER A 218 -0.47 -23.26 2.12
CA SER A 218 0.38 -22.94 3.28
C SER A 218 0.06 -21.53 3.76
N GLU A 219 -0.29 -21.38 5.04
CA GLU A 219 -0.62 -20.09 5.63
C GLU A 219 0.56 -19.52 6.42
N TYR A 220 0.96 -18.29 6.07
CA TYR A 220 1.90 -17.48 6.84
C TYR A 220 1.18 -16.24 7.36
N ARG A 221 1.03 -16.15 8.67
CA ARG A 221 0.25 -15.10 9.34
C ARG A 221 1.13 -14.23 10.23
N ILE A 222 1.01 -12.93 10.04
CA ILE A 222 1.65 -11.91 10.86
C ILE A 222 0.58 -11.14 11.61
N GLU A 223 0.60 -11.21 12.92
CA GLU A 223 -0.39 -10.54 13.77
C GLU A 223 0.08 -9.16 14.25
N ASN A 224 1.40 -8.94 14.28
CA ASN A 224 1.98 -7.71 14.78
C ASN A 224 1.90 -6.58 13.75
N ASN A 225 1.26 -5.49 14.13
CA ASN A 225 1.23 -4.28 13.33
C ASN A 225 2.53 -3.49 13.50
N ILE A 226 3.19 -3.14 12.40
CA ILE A 226 4.33 -2.21 12.40
C ILE A 226 3.88 -0.80 12.77
N LYS A 227 2.63 -0.44 12.42
CA LYS A 227 2.02 0.84 12.75
C LYS A 227 0.80 0.61 13.63
N ILE A 228 0.75 1.31 14.74
CA ILE A 228 -0.40 1.26 15.65
C ILE A 228 -1.24 2.51 15.41
N PRO A 229 -2.44 2.38 14.81
CA PRO A 229 -3.33 3.50 14.64
C PRO A 229 -3.97 3.89 15.97
N THR A 230 -4.11 5.19 16.21
CA THR A 230 -4.91 5.73 17.30
C THR A 230 -6.28 6.10 16.76
N TYR A 231 -7.32 5.56 17.34
CA TYR A 231 -8.71 5.77 16.90
C TYR A 231 -9.40 6.81 17.77
N TYR A 232 -9.96 7.83 17.13
CA TYR A 232 -10.79 8.84 17.77
C TYR A 232 -12.21 8.76 17.24
N LEU A 233 -13.19 8.80 18.13
CA LEU A 233 -14.60 8.89 17.78
C LEU A 233 -15.10 10.30 18.09
N TYR A 234 -15.64 10.99 17.09
CA TYR A 234 -16.35 12.24 17.27
C TYR A 234 -17.85 12.00 17.19
N GLN A 235 -18.57 12.23 18.28
CA GLN A 235 -20.01 12.08 18.37
C GLN A 235 -20.60 13.09 19.35
N ASN A 236 -21.76 13.65 19.06
CA ASN A 236 -22.47 14.59 19.94
C ASN A 236 -21.59 15.78 20.41
N LYS A 237 -20.79 16.35 19.50
CA LYS A 237 -19.86 17.46 19.76
C LYS A 237 -18.73 17.14 20.75
N LYS A 238 -18.51 15.87 21.07
CA LYS A 238 -17.44 15.38 21.93
C LYS A 238 -16.54 14.42 21.17
N ALA A 239 -15.30 14.32 21.59
CA ALA A 239 -14.33 13.36 21.08
C ALA A 239 -13.98 12.34 22.16
N SER A 240 -13.78 11.10 21.73
CA SER A 240 -13.28 10.03 22.61
C SER A 240 -12.15 9.31 21.91
N ILE A 241 -11.15 8.88 22.68
CA ILE A 241 -10.08 8.01 22.21
C ILE A 241 -10.46 6.55 22.50
N TYR A 242 -10.29 5.68 21.49
CA TYR A 242 -10.51 4.25 21.67
C TYR A 242 -9.22 3.56 22.10
N ASN A 243 -9.26 2.93 23.26
CA ASN A 243 -8.18 2.08 23.75
C ASN A 243 -8.49 0.62 23.39
N ARG A 244 -7.77 0.07 22.42
CA ARG A 244 -7.98 -1.29 21.92
C ARG A 244 -7.64 -2.38 22.94
N TYR A 245 -6.72 -2.11 23.87
CA TYR A 245 -6.31 -3.10 24.87
C TYR A 245 -7.38 -3.37 25.92
N PHE A 246 -8.13 -2.33 26.27
CA PHE A 246 -9.24 -2.43 27.20
C PHE A 246 -10.61 -2.46 26.54
N ASN A 247 -10.66 -2.38 25.21
CA ASN A 247 -11.91 -2.28 24.43
C ASN A 247 -12.83 -1.18 24.97
N LYS A 248 -12.27 0.00 25.25
CA LYS A 248 -13.00 1.08 25.95
C LYS A 248 -12.73 2.43 25.30
N LEU A 249 -13.76 3.26 25.27
CA LEU A 249 -13.69 4.66 24.88
C LEU A 249 -13.50 5.54 26.11
N TYR A 250 -12.53 6.45 26.02
CA TYR A 250 -12.27 7.48 27.01
C TYR A 250 -12.59 8.84 26.42
N GLU A 251 -13.52 9.57 27.06
CA GLU A 251 -13.89 10.91 26.62
C GLU A 251 -12.72 11.88 26.79
N LEU A 252 -12.44 12.66 25.76
CA LEU A 252 -11.43 13.70 25.78
C LEU A 252 -12.03 15.01 26.30
N PRO A 253 -11.24 15.83 26.98
CA PRO A 253 -11.70 17.15 27.42
C PRO A 253 -11.97 18.05 26.21
N GLY A 254 -13.04 18.85 26.32
CA GLY A 254 -13.41 19.84 25.30
C GLY A 254 -14.67 19.45 24.52
N GLN A 255 -15.22 20.47 23.86
CA GLN A 255 -16.35 20.33 22.97
C GLN A 255 -16.04 20.95 21.61
N TYR A 256 -16.48 20.28 20.56
CA TYR A 256 -16.29 20.71 19.17
C TYR A 256 -17.67 21.00 18.57
N PRO A 257 -18.03 22.28 18.31
CA PRO A 257 -19.37 22.65 17.84
C PRO A 257 -19.77 21.96 16.53
N THR A 258 -18.79 21.70 15.66
CA THR A 258 -18.99 21.07 14.34
C THR A 258 -17.90 20.05 14.05
N PRO A 259 -18.14 19.05 13.16
CA PRO A 259 -17.11 18.14 12.69
C PRO A 259 -15.90 18.86 12.08
N TYR A 260 -16.12 19.98 11.40
CA TYR A 260 -15.04 20.77 10.79
C TYR A 260 -14.10 21.38 11.85
N ARG A 261 -14.65 21.89 12.95
CA ARG A 261 -13.84 22.38 14.07
C ARG A 261 -13.05 21.26 14.75
N TYR A 262 -13.67 20.08 14.87
CA TYR A 262 -12.96 18.90 15.35
C TYR A 262 -11.76 18.54 14.47
N ILE A 263 -11.97 18.47 13.13
CA ILE A 263 -10.91 18.17 12.17
C ILE A 263 -9.80 19.22 12.27
N LEU A 264 -10.13 20.50 12.26
CA LEU A 264 -9.14 21.58 12.32
C LEU A 264 -8.33 21.58 13.62
N SER A 265 -8.96 21.25 14.76
CA SER A 265 -8.28 21.22 16.06
C SER A 265 -7.32 20.03 16.22
N ASN A 266 -7.52 18.97 15.42
CA ASN A 266 -6.69 17.78 15.47
C ASN A 266 -5.88 17.56 14.17
N ALA A 267 -5.84 18.58 13.31
CA ALA A 267 -5.13 18.50 12.05
C ALA A 267 -3.62 18.46 12.26
N THR A 268 -2.97 17.65 11.43
CA THR A 268 -1.51 17.51 11.33
C THR A 268 -1.01 18.12 10.01
N ASP A 269 0.24 17.88 9.67
CA ASP A 269 0.83 18.37 8.41
C ASP A 269 0.12 17.83 7.17
N LYS A 270 -0.36 16.59 7.23
CA LYS A 270 -1.16 15.95 6.16
C LYS A 270 -2.37 15.25 6.75
N ASN A 271 -3.54 15.53 6.18
CA ASN A 271 -4.80 15.00 6.66
C ASN A 271 -5.58 14.39 5.50
N LEU A 272 -6.02 13.15 5.64
CA LEU A 272 -6.83 12.45 4.65
C LEU A 272 -8.26 12.27 5.18
N LEU A 273 -9.24 12.83 4.45
CA LEU A 273 -10.65 12.75 4.79
C LEU A 273 -11.36 11.80 3.80
N TYR A 274 -11.80 10.64 4.29
CA TYR A 274 -12.52 9.68 3.46
C TYR A 274 -14.02 9.95 3.47
N ILE A 275 -14.61 10.11 2.28
CA ILE A 275 -16.03 10.34 2.07
C ILE A 275 -16.54 9.36 1.00
N THR A 276 -17.59 8.62 1.32
CA THR A 276 -18.06 7.45 0.56
C THR A 276 -18.63 7.76 -0.83
N ALA A 277 -19.08 8.99 -1.12
CA ALA A 277 -19.72 9.33 -2.38
C ALA A 277 -19.11 10.60 -3.00
N PRO A 278 -18.75 10.60 -4.31
CA PRO A 278 -18.13 11.75 -4.98
C PRO A 278 -18.90 13.07 -4.83
N LYS A 279 -20.21 13.06 -5.11
CA LYS A 279 -21.05 14.27 -4.96
C LYS A 279 -21.08 14.80 -3.52
N LYS A 280 -21.18 13.90 -2.53
CA LYS A 280 -21.14 14.27 -1.12
C LYS A 280 -19.76 14.82 -0.73
N MET A 281 -18.71 14.25 -1.27
CA MET A 281 -17.34 14.69 -1.05
C MET A 281 -17.13 16.12 -1.55
N GLU A 282 -17.53 16.45 -2.77
CA GLU A 282 -17.43 17.81 -3.34
C GLU A 282 -18.12 18.83 -2.43
N VAL A 283 -19.37 18.57 -2.01
CA VAL A 283 -20.14 19.46 -1.13
C VAL A 283 -19.46 19.64 0.23
N VAL A 284 -18.99 18.55 0.84
CA VAL A 284 -18.32 18.58 2.15
C VAL A 284 -17.00 19.34 2.04
N THR A 285 -16.22 19.10 0.97
CA THR A 285 -14.92 19.74 0.75
C THR A 285 -15.08 21.26 0.58
N ILE A 286 -16.08 21.72 -0.17
CA ILE A 286 -16.37 23.15 -0.33
C ILE A 286 -16.71 23.78 1.03
N LYS A 287 -17.64 23.17 1.79
CA LYS A 287 -18.03 23.66 3.12
C LYS A 287 -16.86 23.69 4.11
N PHE A 288 -16.00 22.68 4.04
CA PHE A 288 -14.79 22.61 4.85
C PHE A 288 -13.80 23.72 4.46
N ALA A 289 -13.54 23.90 3.17
CA ALA A 289 -12.62 24.91 2.66
C ALA A 289 -13.07 26.34 3.03
N GLN A 290 -14.37 26.59 3.18
CA GLN A 290 -14.89 27.89 3.66
C GLN A 290 -14.43 28.25 5.09
N GLN A 291 -14.00 27.27 5.88
CA GLN A 291 -13.47 27.49 7.23
C GLN A 291 -11.97 27.84 7.24
N LEU A 292 -11.31 27.80 6.09
CA LEU A 292 -9.87 27.98 5.94
C LEU A 292 -9.57 29.35 5.29
N PRO A 293 -8.48 30.00 5.69
CA PRO A 293 -7.98 31.21 5.01
C PRO A 293 -7.42 30.86 3.63
N ASP A 294 -7.33 31.86 2.78
CA ASP A 294 -6.58 31.74 1.52
C ASP A 294 -5.07 31.73 1.81
N LEU A 295 -4.37 30.85 1.13
CA LEU A 295 -2.92 30.71 1.21
C LEU A 295 -2.27 31.57 0.12
N VAL A 296 -1.23 32.31 0.50
CA VAL A 296 -0.38 33.04 -0.42
C VAL A 296 0.97 32.34 -0.49
N SER A 297 1.19 31.56 -1.57
CA SER A 297 2.41 30.78 -1.76
C SER A 297 2.73 30.62 -3.24
N PRO A 298 4.00 30.85 -3.65
CA PRO A 298 4.45 30.59 -5.03
C PRO A 298 4.23 29.14 -5.47
N ALA A 299 4.27 28.17 -4.54
CA ALA A 299 4.01 26.77 -4.83
C ALA A 299 2.53 26.55 -5.20
N ILE A 300 1.62 27.14 -4.43
CA ILE A 300 0.18 27.10 -4.70
C ILE A 300 -0.14 27.77 -6.06
N ASP A 301 0.44 28.94 -6.34
CA ASP A 301 0.22 29.67 -7.60
C ASP A 301 0.69 28.88 -8.83
N LYS A 302 1.83 28.17 -8.72
CA LYS A 302 2.32 27.28 -9.77
C LYS A 302 1.35 26.13 -10.04
N ILE A 303 0.80 25.51 -9.00
CA ILE A 303 -0.17 24.42 -9.13
C ILE A 303 -1.45 24.93 -9.79
N ILE A 304 -1.97 26.06 -9.34
CA ILE A 304 -3.16 26.69 -9.91
C ILE A 304 -2.95 27.02 -11.39
N SER A 305 -1.83 27.64 -11.73
CA SER A 305 -1.49 27.99 -13.12
C SER A 305 -1.39 26.75 -14.00
N SER A 306 -0.79 25.67 -13.51
CA SER A 306 -0.72 24.38 -14.20
C SER A 306 -2.10 23.79 -14.45
N ILE A 307 -2.98 23.78 -13.46
CA ILE A 307 -4.34 23.23 -13.59
C ILE A 307 -5.17 24.07 -14.55
N LYS A 308 -5.13 25.38 -14.45
CA LYS A 308 -5.82 26.29 -15.39
C LYS A 308 -5.40 26.07 -16.84
N ARG A 309 -4.08 25.86 -17.05
CA ARG A 309 -3.52 25.66 -18.40
C ARG A 309 -3.89 24.30 -19.01
N HIS A 310 -3.88 23.23 -18.19
CA HIS A 310 -3.97 21.85 -18.70
C HIS A 310 -5.36 21.22 -18.51
N VAL A 311 -6.22 21.79 -17.66
CA VAL A 311 -7.56 21.28 -17.39
C VAL A 311 -8.61 22.30 -17.81
N HIS A 312 -8.85 23.32 -16.98
CA HIS A 312 -9.80 24.39 -17.27
C HIS A 312 -9.61 25.56 -16.30
N ASN A 313 -9.84 26.81 -16.78
CA ASN A 313 -9.70 28.02 -15.96
C ASN A 313 -10.66 28.04 -14.75
N GLU A 314 -11.87 27.53 -14.92
CA GLU A 314 -12.93 27.48 -13.92
C GLU A 314 -13.03 26.12 -13.21
N PHE A 315 -11.98 25.30 -13.28
CA PHE A 315 -11.99 24.03 -12.58
C PHE A 315 -12.12 24.25 -11.08
N GLN A 316 -13.18 23.70 -10.50
CA GLN A 316 -13.57 23.95 -9.10
C GLN A 316 -12.44 23.75 -8.08
N MET A 317 -11.53 22.81 -8.34
CA MET A 317 -10.39 22.55 -7.48
C MET A 317 -9.43 23.73 -7.35
N VAL A 318 -9.40 24.68 -8.30
CA VAL A 318 -8.58 25.89 -8.23
C VAL A 318 -8.88 26.71 -6.98
N SER A 319 -10.16 26.88 -6.65
CA SER A 319 -10.57 27.60 -5.44
C SER A 319 -10.22 26.87 -4.15
N LEU A 320 -10.23 25.54 -4.19
CA LEU A 320 -9.89 24.69 -3.03
C LEU A 320 -8.39 24.67 -2.77
N ILE A 321 -7.56 24.57 -3.82
CA ILE A 321 -6.10 24.59 -3.73
C ILE A 321 -5.60 25.89 -3.08
N LYS A 322 -6.25 27.02 -3.34
CA LYS A 322 -5.96 28.29 -2.64
C LYS A 322 -6.07 28.18 -1.12
N LYS A 323 -6.81 27.22 -0.63
CA LYS A 323 -7.02 26.96 0.81
C LYS A 323 -6.27 25.72 1.31
N GLY A 324 -5.37 25.15 0.50
CA GLY A 324 -4.61 23.96 0.85
C GLY A 324 -5.45 22.70 0.90
N VAL A 325 -6.56 22.66 0.15
CA VAL A 325 -7.50 21.54 0.10
C VAL A 325 -7.56 20.99 -1.31
N VAL A 326 -7.55 19.66 -1.43
CA VAL A 326 -7.77 18.96 -2.70
C VAL A 326 -8.73 17.77 -2.48
N TYR A 327 -9.27 17.24 -3.55
CA TYR A 327 -10.06 16.01 -3.49
C TYR A 327 -9.73 15.07 -4.65
N LEU A 328 -9.92 13.77 -4.41
CA LEU A 328 -9.69 12.73 -5.41
C LEU A 328 -10.89 11.77 -5.45
N HIS A 329 -11.35 11.43 -6.64
CA HIS A 329 -12.38 10.40 -6.85
C HIS A 329 -12.24 9.71 -8.21
N GLY A 330 -12.86 8.54 -8.35
CA GLY A 330 -12.71 7.69 -9.54
C GLY A 330 -13.22 8.27 -10.86
N LYS A 331 -13.99 9.37 -10.83
CA LYS A 331 -14.49 10.04 -12.04
C LYS A 331 -13.57 11.14 -12.57
N LEU A 332 -12.53 11.53 -11.83
CA LEU A 332 -11.52 12.45 -12.34
C LEU A 332 -10.65 11.74 -13.40
N PRO A 333 -10.20 12.44 -14.45
CA PRO A 333 -9.23 11.91 -15.40
C PRO A 333 -7.95 11.45 -14.68
N ASP A 334 -7.38 10.33 -15.12
CA ASP A 334 -6.25 9.71 -14.43
C ASP A 334 -5.04 10.66 -14.33
N TYR A 335 -4.73 11.43 -15.40
CA TYR A 335 -3.64 12.41 -15.37
C TYR A 335 -3.86 13.55 -14.35
N VAL A 336 -5.12 13.95 -14.11
CA VAL A 336 -5.46 14.95 -13.08
C VAL A 336 -5.26 14.36 -11.68
N LYS A 337 -5.74 13.12 -11.47
CA LYS A 337 -5.54 12.42 -10.19
C LYS A 337 -4.07 12.28 -9.85
N ASP A 338 -3.27 11.75 -10.76
CA ASP A 338 -1.84 11.53 -10.56
C ASP A 338 -1.10 12.84 -10.24
N TYR A 339 -1.46 13.92 -10.95
CA TYR A 339 -0.87 15.23 -10.70
C TYR A 339 -1.25 15.78 -9.32
N ILE A 340 -2.54 15.73 -8.96
CA ILE A 340 -3.03 16.22 -7.66
C ILE A 340 -2.48 15.38 -6.52
N GLU A 341 -2.46 14.05 -6.65
CA GLU A 341 -1.89 13.14 -5.64
C GLU A 341 -0.41 13.45 -5.40
N TYR A 342 0.36 13.58 -6.48
CA TYR A 342 1.77 13.97 -6.38
C TYR A 342 1.95 15.32 -5.69
N LYS A 343 1.15 16.34 -6.06
CA LYS A 343 1.24 17.67 -5.45
C LYS A 343 0.78 17.66 -4.00
N ALA A 344 -0.27 16.94 -3.65
CA ALA A 344 -0.71 16.79 -2.27
C ALA A 344 0.38 16.14 -1.39
N ALA A 345 1.12 15.15 -1.91
CA ALA A 345 2.20 14.51 -1.19
C ALA A 345 3.46 15.42 -1.02
N THR A 346 3.79 16.23 -2.05
CA THR A 346 5.08 16.96 -2.11
C THR A 346 5.00 18.44 -1.71
N THR A 347 3.80 19.03 -1.62
CA THR A 347 3.61 20.45 -1.32
C THR A 347 3.10 20.61 0.11
N LEU A 348 3.89 21.22 0.99
CA LEU A 348 3.58 21.35 2.43
C LEU A 348 2.26 22.10 2.70
N GLU A 349 1.94 23.10 1.88
CA GLU A 349 0.75 23.93 2.02
C GLU A 349 -0.55 23.19 1.72
N ILE A 350 -0.52 22.09 0.95
CA ILE A 350 -1.69 21.22 0.73
C ILE A 350 -1.78 20.26 1.91
N LYS A 351 -2.67 20.58 2.84
CA LYS A 351 -2.82 19.82 4.11
C LYS A 351 -3.99 18.86 4.13
N TYR A 352 -5.01 19.06 3.28
CA TYR A 352 -6.26 18.32 3.30
C TYR A 352 -6.64 17.79 1.93
#